data_52fbe4b206d602b688dfb7c1ca82213c
#
_entry.id   52fbe4b206d602b688dfb7c1ca82213c
#
_cell.length_a   1.000
_cell.length_b   1.000
_cell.length_c   1.000
_cell.angle_alpha   90.00
_cell.angle_beta   90.00
_cell.angle_gamma   90.00
#
_symmetry.space_group_name_H-M   'P 1'
#
loop_
_entity.id
_entity.type
_entity.pdbx_description
1 polymer ?
#
loop_
_entity_poly.entity_id
_entity_poly.type
_entity_poly.pdbx_seq_one_letter_code
_entity_poly.pdbx_strand_id
1 'polypeptide(L)'
;MFLGEYTHSLDSKGRISVPSKFRADLGASAIVTKGLDGCLFLYPKGEWEVMANKLASLPVSSSSARAFARLMLSGAMEVEIDKFGRVLLPGYLRTFAGIKSEVVVTGVAQRIEIWDKTAWGTFTTDAESKSSELAENLTEWEI
;
A
#
# COMPACT_ATOMS: atom_id res chain seq x y z
N MET A 1 -3.99 9.94 -10.23
CA MET A 1 -4.46 8.54 -10.08
C MET A 1 -3.31 7.57 -10.34
N PHE A 2 -3.09 6.63 -9.44
CA PHE A 2 -2.03 5.65 -9.57
C PHE A 2 -2.54 4.40 -10.27
N LEU A 3 -1.90 3.99 -11.36
CA LEU A 3 -2.27 2.81 -12.15
C LEU A 3 -1.01 2.08 -12.61
N GLY A 4 -1.10 0.76 -12.75
CA GLY A 4 -0.03 -0.07 -13.27
C GLY A 4 0.89 -0.62 -12.19
N GLU A 5 1.73 -1.58 -12.58
CA GLU A 5 2.65 -2.25 -11.66
C GLU A 5 4.08 -2.20 -12.18
N TYR A 6 5.03 -2.10 -11.25
CA TYR A 6 6.45 -1.99 -11.53
C TYR A 6 7.24 -2.83 -10.54
N THR A 7 8.29 -3.49 -11.01
CA THR A 7 9.17 -4.28 -10.16
C THR A 7 10.45 -3.50 -9.88
N HIS A 8 10.84 -3.43 -8.62
CA HIS A 8 12.08 -2.78 -8.18
C HIS A 8 12.77 -3.64 -7.14
N SER A 9 14.09 -3.44 -7.00
CA SER A 9 14.87 -4.09 -5.95
C SER A 9 14.98 -3.18 -4.73
N LEU A 10 14.94 -3.78 -3.57
CA LEU A 10 15.26 -3.11 -2.31
C LEU A 10 16.77 -2.92 -2.26
N ASP A 11 17.26 -1.72 -1.96
CA ASP A 11 18.69 -1.51 -1.80
C ASP A 11 19.18 -1.96 -0.41
N SER A 12 20.50 -1.90 -0.20
CA SER A 12 21.12 -2.35 1.06
C SER A 12 20.67 -1.56 2.29
N LYS A 13 20.10 -0.37 2.09
CA LYS A 13 19.61 0.50 3.16
C LYS A 13 18.10 0.40 3.37
N GLY A 14 17.42 -0.46 2.63
CA GLY A 14 15.97 -0.62 2.74
C GLY A 14 15.17 0.39 1.94
N ARG A 15 15.77 1.01 0.91
CA ARG A 15 15.08 1.97 0.04
C ARG A 15 14.61 1.30 -1.23
N ILE A 16 13.46 1.76 -1.72
CA ILE A 16 12.92 1.36 -3.04
C ILE A 16 12.72 2.60 -3.90
N SER A 17 12.81 2.42 -5.21
CA SER A 17 12.49 3.48 -6.17
C SER A 17 10.98 3.57 -6.34
N VAL A 18 10.46 4.79 -6.30
CA VAL A 18 9.08 5.07 -6.71
C VAL A 18 9.07 5.23 -8.22
N PRO A 19 8.22 4.53 -8.96
CA PRO A 19 8.12 4.72 -10.40
C PRO A 19 7.96 6.20 -10.75
N SER A 20 8.68 6.66 -11.77
CA SER A 20 8.68 8.07 -12.16
C SER A 20 7.28 8.61 -12.46
N LYS A 21 6.39 7.75 -12.99
CA LYS A 21 4.98 8.09 -13.25
C LYS A 21 4.20 8.45 -12.00
N PHE A 22 4.62 7.96 -10.84
CA PHE A 22 3.90 8.17 -9.57
C PHE A 22 4.44 9.36 -8.77
N ARG A 23 5.65 9.83 -9.07
CA ARG A 23 6.34 10.82 -8.23
C ARG A 23 5.61 12.14 -8.13
N ALA A 24 5.06 12.64 -9.23
CA ALA A 24 4.36 13.93 -9.23
C ALA A 24 3.12 13.91 -8.34
N ASP A 25 2.30 12.86 -8.44
CA ASP A 25 1.08 12.73 -7.65
C ASP A 25 1.36 12.35 -6.19
N LEU A 26 2.49 11.66 -5.95
CA LEU A 26 2.86 11.26 -4.59
C LEU A 26 3.37 12.44 -3.77
N GLY A 27 4.07 13.38 -4.40
CA GLY A 27 4.64 14.54 -3.73
C GLY A 27 6.02 14.29 -3.12
N ALA A 28 6.50 15.24 -2.34
CA ALA A 28 7.83 15.20 -1.72
C ALA A 28 7.89 14.28 -0.49
N SER A 29 6.77 14.05 0.15
CA SER A 29 6.63 13.15 1.28
C SER A 29 5.28 12.45 1.24
N ALA A 30 5.23 11.26 1.82
CA ALA A 30 4.06 10.41 1.76
C ALA A 30 3.92 9.63 3.08
N ILE A 31 2.81 8.93 3.23
CA ILE A 31 2.56 8.10 4.41
C ILE A 31 2.53 6.64 3.98
N VAL A 32 3.35 5.83 4.61
CA VAL A 32 3.33 4.38 4.43
C VAL A 32 2.77 3.72 5.69
N THR A 33 1.93 2.72 5.51
CA THR A 33 1.34 1.97 6.62
C THR A 33 1.08 0.52 6.23
N LYS A 34 0.68 -0.27 7.22
CA LYS A 34 0.26 -1.65 6.99
C LYS A 34 -0.99 -1.66 6.12
N GLY A 35 -0.95 -2.48 5.09
CA GLY A 35 -2.11 -2.67 4.21
C GLY A 35 -2.89 -3.93 4.55
N LEU A 36 -3.68 -4.36 3.60
CA LEU A 36 -4.44 -5.60 3.68
C LEU A 36 -3.83 -6.64 2.74
N ASP A 37 -4.06 -7.91 3.04
CA ASP A 37 -3.51 -9.04 2.27
C ASP A 37 -1.97 -9.13 2.32
N GLY A 38 -1.37 -8.57 3.37
CA GLY A 38 0.07 -8.68 3.60
C GLY A 38 0.93 -7.69 2.83
N CYS A 39 0.36 -6.63 2.31
CA CYS A 39 1.11 -5.57 1.62
C CYS A 39 1.20 -4.29 2.46
N LEU A 40 1.92 -3.31 1.95
CA LEU A 40 1.97 -1.96 2.49
C LEU A 40 1.13 -1.02 1.63
N PHE A 41 0.49 -0.05 2.26
CA PHE A 41 -0.18 1.05 1.57
C PHE A 41 0.69 2.30 1.66
N LEU A 42 0.86 2.98 0.53
CA LEU A 42 1.58 4.25 0.44
C LEU A 42 0.64 5.30 -0.12
N TYR A 43 0.42 6.37 0.65
CA TYR A 43 -0.52 7.43 0.30
C TYR A 43 0.17 8.77 0.13
N PRO A 44 -0.27 9.59 -0.83
CA PRO A 44 -0.01 11.03 -0.75
C PRO A 44 -0.62 11.58 0.53
N LYS A 45 -0.03 12.63 1.09
CA LYS A 45 -0.51 13.20 2.36
C LYS A 45 -2.00 13.54 2.36
N GLY A 46 -2.49 14.15 1.28
CA GLY A 46 -3.92 14.51 1.18
C GLY A 46 -4.85 13.31 1.23
N GLU A 47 -4.50 12.24 0.51
CA GLU A 47 -5.28 11.01 0.53
C GLU A 47 -5.21 10.31 1.88
N TRP A 48 -4.05 10.37 2.54
CA TRP A 48 -3.91 9.84 3.89
C TRP A 48 -4.81 10.56 4.88
N GLU A 49 -4.90 11.89 4.81
CA GLU A 49 -5.79 12.64 5.68
C GLU A 49 -7.25 12.20 5.56
N VAL A 50 -7.71 11.95 4.34
CA VAL A 50 -9.06 11.42 4.09
C VAL A 50 -9.23 10.05 4.76
N MET A 51 -8.27 9.15 4.57
CA MET A 51 -8.30 7.82 5.16
C MET A 51 -8.22 7.88 6.69
N ALA A 52 -7.32 8.67 7.23
CA ALA A 52 -7.13 8.83 8.68
C ALA A 52 -8.40 9.35 9.37
N ASN A 53 -9.08 10.31 8.74
CA ASN A 53 -10.33 10.83 9.27
C ASN A 53 -11.43 9.74 9.29
N LYS A 54 -11.50 8.92 8.26
CA LYS A 54 -12.42 7.78 8.23
C LYS A 54 -12.13 6.80 9.36
N LEU A 55 -10.86 6.46 9.55
CA LEU A 55 -10.43 5.54 10.62
C LEU A 55 -10.74 6.11 12.00
N ALA A 56 -10.46 7.40 12.18
CA ALA A 56 -10.72 8.09 13.46
C ALA A 56 -12.22 8.18 13.80
N SER A 57 -13.08 8.12 12.81
CA SER A 57 -14.54 8.19 13.00
C SER A 57 -15.20 6.83 13.20
N LEU A 58 -14.43 5.74 13.14
CA LEU A 58 -14.97 4.41 13.41
C LEU A 58 -15.43 4.29 14.86
N PRO A 59 -16.49 3.48 15.13
CA PRO A 59 -17.05 3.40 16.48
C PRO A 59 -16.07 2.76 17.47
N VAL A 60 -15.74 3.48 18.51
CA VAL A 60 -14.85 3.02 19.60
C VAL A 60 -15.43 1.81 20.34
N SER A 61 -16.73 1.64 20.29
CA SER A 61 -17.42 0.50 20.92
C SER A 61 -17.19 -0.83 20.21
N SER A 62 -16.77 -0.82 18.94
CA SER A 62 -16.50 -2.03 18.17
C SER A 62 -15.04 -2.47 18.33
N SER A 63 -14.84 -3.72 18.75
CA SER A 63 -13.49 -4.28 18.87
C SER A 63 -12.77 -4.38 17.53
N SER A 64 -13.49 -4.74 16.46
CA SER A 64 -12.92 -4.79 15.10
C SER A 64 -12.50 -3.41 14.61
N ALA A 65 -13.33 -2.39 14.85
CA ALA A 65 -13.02 -1.01 14.48
C ALA A 65 -11.79 -0.52 15.24
N ARG A 66 -11.70 -0.77 16.55
CA ARG A 66 -10.52 -0.40 17.36
C ARG A 66 -9.25 -1.08 16.84
N ALA A 67 -9.32 -2.37 16.56
CA ALA A 67 -8.17 -3.13 16.08
C ALA A 67 -7.69 -2.61 14.73
N PHE A 68 -8.60 -2.39 13.80
CA PHE A 68 -8.26 -1.88 12.47
C PHE A 68 -7.67 -0.47 12.52
N ALA A 69 -8.30 0.42 13.27
CA ALA A 69 -7.80 1.78 13.45
C ALA A 69 -6.39 1.77 14.07
N ARG A 70 -6.16 0.94 15.08
CA ARG A 70 -4.83 0.80 15.70
C ARG A 70 -3.78 0.32 14.71
N LEU A 71 -4.09 -0.70 13.91
CA LEU A 71 -3.16 -1.22 12.91
C LEU A 71 -2.76 -0.16 11.89
N MET A 72 -3.74 0.52 11.33
CA MET A 72 -3.51 1.50 10.27
C MET A 72 -2.87 2.78 10.77
N LEU A 73 -3.35 3.32 11.88
CA LEU A 73 -2.85 4.60 12.40
C LEU A 73 -1.53 4.46 13.14
N SER A 74 -1.40 3.47 14.03
CA SER A 74 -0.15 3.27 14.76
C SER A 74 0.96 2.71 13.88
N GLY A 75 0.61 2.02 12.81
CA GLY A 75 1.56 1.51 11.83
C GLY A 75 2.06 2.55 10.84
N ALA A 76 1.43 3.72 10.78
CA ALA A 76 1.75 4.73 9.78
C ALA A 76 3.05 5.47 10.09
N MET A 77 3.81 5.75 9.04
CA MET A 77 5.06 6.51 9.11
C MET A 77 5.13 7.48 7.93
N GLU A 78 5.47 8.74 8.23
CA GLU A 78 5.79 9.68 7.16
C GLU A 78 7.15 9.36 6.58
N VAL A 79 7.24 9.29 5.27
CA VAL A 79 8.48 9.01 4.55
C VAL A 79 8.72 10.10 3.52
N GLU A 80 9.98 10.47 3.34
CA GLU A 80 10.38 11.43 2.32
C GLU A 80 10.79 10.71 1.04
N ILE A 81 10.44 11.29 -0.08
CA ILE A 81 10.92 10.86 -1.39
C ILE A 81 12.20 11.64 -1.65
N ASP A 82 13.35 10.96 -1.72
CA ASP A 82 14.64 11.61 -1.92
C ASP A 82 14.78 12.17 -3.35
N LYS A 83 15.87 12.89 -3.62
CA LYS A 83 16.11 13.51 -4.93
C LYS A 83 16.22 12.51 -6.07
N PHE A 84 16.46 11.24 -5.77
CA PHE A 84 16.52 10.17 -6.76
C PHE A 84 15.19 9.40 -6.89
N GLY A 85 14.16 9.86 -6.19
CA GLY A 85 12.84 9.23 -6.22
C GLY A 85 12.72 7.96 -5.38
N ARG A 86 13.55 7.82 -4.34
CA ARG A 86 13.54 6.64 -3.48
C ARG A 86 12.89 6.94 -2.14
N VAL A 87 12.25 5.93 -1.55
CA VAL A 87 11.72 5.99 -0.18
C VAL A 87 12.38 4.92 0.66
N LEU A 88 12.68 5.27 1.92
CA LEU A 88 13.17 4.31 2.91
C LEU A 88 11.97 3.64 3.56
N LEU A 89 11.85 2.33 3.39
CA LEU A 89 10.81 1.55 4.06
C LEU A 89 11.25 1.21 5.48
N PRO A 90 10.48 1.62 6.51
CA PRO A 90 10.80 1.24 7.89
C PRO A 90 10.92 -0.27 8.07
N GLY A 91 11.88 -0.70 8.88
CA GLY A 91 12.15 -2.12 9.10
C GLY A 91 10.93 -2.92 9.56
N TYR A 92 10.14 -2.35 10.47
CA TYR A 92 8.95 -3.04 10.97
C TYR A 92 7.88 -3.25 9.89
N LEU A 93 7.80 -2.34 8.91
CA LEU A 93 6.88 -2.50 7.78
C LEU A 93 7.41 -3.53 6.78
N ARG A 94 8.71 -3.55 6.53
CA ARG A 94 9.31 -4.59 5.70
C ARG A 94 9.06 -5.98 6.28
N THR A 95 9.22 -6.12 7.58
CA THR A 95 8.93 -7.38 8.29
C THR A 95 7.46 -7.76 8.17
N PHE A 96 6.56 -6.81 8.40
CA PHE A 96 5.12 -7.05 8.28
C PHE A 96 4.73 -7.57 6.90
N ALA A 97 5.26 -6.97 5.84
CA ALA A 97 4.93 -7.34 4.46
C ALA A 97 5.80 -8.48 3.92
N GLY A 98 6.71 -9.02 4.72
CA GLY A 98 7.58 -10.12 4.31
C GLY A 98 8.50 -9.76 3.14
N ILE A 99 8.86 -8.48 3.01
CA ILE A 99 9.69 -8.00 1.91
C ILE A 99 11.12 -8.48 2.08
N LYS A 100 11.64 -9.15 1.06
CA LYS A 100 12.99 -9.71 1.06
C LYS A 100 13.95 -8.87 0.25
N SER A 101 13.91 -8.99 -1.08
CA SER A 101 14.85 -8.29 -1.95
C SER A 101 14.17 -7.55 -3.10
N GLU A 102 13.12 -8.11 -3.66
CA GLU A 102 12.39 -7.50 -4.77
C GLU A 102 10.96 -7.17 -4.36
N VAL A 103 10.47 -6.04 -4.84
CA VAL A 103 9.13 -5.54 -4.54
C VAL A 103 8.37 -5.28 -5.83
N VAL A 104 7.05 -5.39 -5.75
CA VAL A 104 6.15 -4.86 -6.75
C VAL A 104 5.50 -3.60 -6.17
N VAL A 105 5.61 -2.51 -6.93
CA VAL A 105 5.00 -1.22 -6.59
C VAL A 105 3.85 -1.03 -7.56
N THR A 106 2.63 -1.08 -7.07
CA THR A 106 1.44 -1.06 -7.91
C THR A 106 0.49 0.07 -7.53
N GLY A 107 -0.12 0.69 -8.54
CA GLY A 107 -1.10 1.75 -8.34
C GLY A 107 -2.52 1.20 -8.22
N VAL A 108 -3.23 1.67 -7.19
CA VAL A 108 -4.63 1.29 -6.95
C VAL A 108 -5.43 2.56 -6.70
N ALA A 109 -5.55 3.38 -7.72
CA ALA A 109 -6.26 4.67 -7.76
C ALA A 109 -5.69 5.71 -6.80
N GLN A 110 -6.18 5.79 -5.56
CA GLN A 110 -5.77 6.82 -4.60
C GLN A 110 -4.54 6.45 -3.79
N ARG A 111 -4.08 5.20 -3.90
CA ARG A 111 -2.90 4.72 -3.16
C ARG A 111 -1.98 3.90 -4.04
N ILE A 112 -0.79 3.75 -3.56
CA ILE A 112 0.19 2.79 -4.08
C ILE A 112 0.25 1.64 -3.09
N GLU A 113 0.38 0.41 -3.59
CA GLU A 113 0.64 -0.75 -2.75
C GLU A 113 2.05 -1.26 -3.01
N ILE A 114 2.71 -1.70 -1.96
CA ILE A 114 4.06 -2.25 -2.03
C ILE A 114 3.99 -3.68 -1.51
N TRP A 115 4.35 -4.62 -2.39
CA TRP A 115 4.27 -6.05 -2.14
C TRP A 115 5.64 -6.69 -2.26
N ASP A 116 5.88 -7.72 -1.47
CA ASP A 116 6.96 -8.66 -1.80
C ASP A 116 6.65 -9.29 -3.15
N LYS A 117 7.65 -9.41 -4.03
CA LYS A 117 7.43 -9.88 -5.40
C LYS A 117 6.79 -11.27 -5.45
N THR A 118 7.26 -12.20 -4.63
CA THR A 118 6.71 -13.56 -4.61
C THR A 118 5.26 -13.55 -4.11
N ALA A 119 4.98 -12.79 -3.07
CA ALA A 119 3.63 -12.65 -2.52
C ALA A 119 2.66 -12.06 -3.56
N TRP A 120 3.10 -11.04 -4.30
CA TRP A 120 2.31 -10.45 -5.38
C TRP A 120 2.00 -11.47 -6.47
N GLY A 121 3.00 -12.25 -6.87
CA GLY A 121 2.82 -13.31 -7.88
C GLY A 121 1.78 -14.35 -7.46
N THR A 122 1.84 -14.79 -6.21
CA THR A 122 0.87 -15.74 -5.65
C THR A 122 -0.53 -15.14 -5.62
N PHE A 123 -0.65 -13.91 -5.15
CA PHE A 123 -1.94 -13.20 -5.07
C PHE A 123 -2.56 -13.01 -6.45
N THR A 124 -1.79 -12.50 -7.42
CA THR A 124 -2.32 -12.21 -8.76
C THR A 124 -2.69 -13.47 -9.52
N THR A 125 -1.91 -14.53 -9.41
CA THR A 125 -2.23 -15.80 -10.04
C THR A 125 -3.58 -16.34 -9.55
N ASP A 126 -3.82 -16.29 -8.24
CA ASP A 126 -5.09 -16.71 -7.66
C ASP A 126 -6.24 -15.79 -8.09
N ALA A 127 -6.05 -14.49 -8.00
CA ALA A 127 -7.08 -13.52 -8.38
C ALA A 127 -7.44 -13.62 -9.86
N GLU A 128 -6.46 -13.76 -10.75
CA GLU A 128 -6.69 -13.92 -12.19
C GLU A 128 -7.50 -15.17 -12.50
N SER A 129 -7.23 -16.28 -11.81
CA SER A 129 -7.97 -17.52 -12.00
C SER A 129 -9.44 -17.42 -11.57
N LYS A 130 -9.76 -16.44 -10.71
CA LYS A 130 -11.10 -16.21 -10.16
C LYS A 130 -11.72 -14.90 -10.62
N SER A 131 -11.18 -14.25 -11.64
CA SER A 131 -11.57 -12.89 -12.03
C SER A 131 -13.07 -12.75 -12.29
N SER A 132 -13.67 -13.70 -13.00
CA SER A 132 -15.11 -13.69 -13.29
C SER A 132 -15.95 -13.86 -12.02
N GLU A 133 -15.57 -14.78 -11.15
CA GLU A 133 -16.24 -15.01 -9.88
C GLU A 133 -16.17 -13.77 -8.97
N LEU A 134 -14.99 -13.13 -8.91
CA LEU A 134 -14.82 -11.89 -8.15
C LEU A 134 -15.74 -10.79 -8.66
N ALA A 135 -15.83 -10.63 -9.99
CA ALA A 135 -16.74 -9.65 -10.60
C ALA A 135 -18.21 -9.93 -10.29
N GLU A 136 -18.61 -11.19 -10.35
CA GLU A 136 -19.98 -11.61 -10.04
C GLU A 136 -20.38 -11.28 -8.60
N ASN A 137 -19.42 -11.36 -7.66
CA ASN A 137 -19.65 -11.02 -6.26
C ASN A 137 -19.82 -9.51 -6.03
N LEU A 138 -19.55 -8.69 -7.03
CA LEU A 138 -19.60 -7.22 -6.95
C LEU A 138 -20.75 -6.61 -7.73
N THR A 139 -21.77 -7.38 -8.09
CA THR A 139 -22.89 -6.91 -8.91
C THR A 139 -23.65 -5.74 -8.27
N GLU A 140 -23.75 -5.72 -6.94
CA GLU A 140 -24.37 -4.60 -6.22
C GLU A 140 -23.62 -3.27 -6.38
N TRP A 141 -22.36 -3.31 -6.79
CA TRP A 141 -21.50 -2.14 -7.03
C TRP A 141 -21.52 -1.69 -8.51
N GLU A 142 -22.35 -2.33 -9.34
CA GLU A 142 -22.53 -2.02 -10.77
C GLU A 142 -21.23 -2.13 -11.60
N ILE A 143 -20.40 -3.09 -11.26
CA ILE A 143 -19.16 -3.35 -12.01
C ILE A 143 -19.35 -4.45 -13.04
#